data_5863376e184df18cab81ce8534e8f511
#
_entry.id   5863376e184df18cab81ce8534e8f511
#
_cell.length_a   1.000
_cell.length_b   1.000
_cell.length_c   1.000
_cell.angle_alpha   90.00
_cell.angle_beta   90.00
_cell.angle_gamma   90.00
#
_symmetry.space_group_name_H-M   'P 1'
#
loop_
_entity.id
_entity.type
_entity.pdbx_description
1 polymer ?
#
loop_
_entity_poly.entity_id
_entity_poly.type
_entity_poly.pdbx_seq_one_letter_code
_entity_poly.pdbx_strand_id
1 'polypeptide(L)'
;MKISLTDKKIYKNVVWLFVRLMLMSIINLVSVRFARGDSGLGLESYGIFNAVFGIVNLMGCLNTVLASASQRFFSVAMADSNHDSLKSQYNASLRISIRLSLLVFVVLETVGLWFVISKMNYPDSMFTEVMIIYQTSIFSFIAMLIQAPYLALVMAYEKMNSYAVISLSGAFLKLALALMLCLFDNHRLMIYGIGWMVVSIITTLWFFIYCKRHFPECEYDSKCITKNIRTMLSFSGWTLYGSVAGALMLQGSNLLLNTYVGPFANAAFAVSLQIYYAFVGLGTSVMSAVRPQMVMSYTEKNYKQTQRLFIISTGLVSLLLIVIIVPFQIFIPQILEIWLGNVDSMTITMSRIFVYFAAVMIISEPITIVMQASGKVKQYHLPVESIMVLGFPINWLLLSKGVNAAVVPFSLLLLAIAAYIVRVIIMSTVHSNVS
;
A
#
# COMPACT_ATOMS: atom_id res chain seq x y z
N MET A 1 11.80 -36.84 -2.89
CA MET A 1 10.57 -36.21 -2.40
C MET A 1 9.74 -35.79 -3.61
N LYS A 2 8.65 -36.52 -3.95
CA LYS A 2 7.80 -36.18 -5.11
C LYS A 2 6.95 -34.95 -4.72
N ILE A 3 7.24 -33.84 -5.34
CA ILE A 3 6.42 -32.62 -5.21
C ILE A 3 5.01 -32.93 -5.71
N SER A 4 3.99 -32.78 -4.86
CA SER A 4 2.60 -33.02 -5.23
C SER A 4 2.14 -32.00 -6.30
N LEU A 5 1.06 -32.31 -7.03
CA LEU A 5 0.49 -31.36 -8.01
C LEU A 5 0.06 -30.03 -7.34
N THR A 6 -0.39 -30.13 -6.08
CA THR A 6 -0.75 -28.97 -5.24
C THR A 6 0.48 -28.09 -4.93
N ASP A 7 1.60 -28.72 -4.58
CA ASP A 7 2.86 -28.00 -4.31
C ASP A 7 3.38 -27.26 -5.54
N LYS A 8 3.28 -27.89 -6.74
CA LYS A 8 3.65 -27.22 -8.01
C LYS A 8 2.82 -25.98 -8.30
N LYS A 9 1.50 -26.04 -8.02
CA LYS A 9 0.60 -24.89 -8.21
C LYS A 9 0.93 -23.75 -7.23
N ILE A 10 1.16 -24.08 -5.96
CA ILE A 10 1.57 -23.12 -4.93
C ILE A 10 2.89 -22.46 -5.33
N TYR A 11 3.89 -23.24 -5.69
CA TYR A 11 5.19 -22.71 -6.14
C TYR A 11 5.05 -21.77 -7.33
N LYS A 12 4.28 -22.15 -8.35
CA LYS A 12 4.01 -21.31 -9.52
C LYS A 12 3.34 -19.99 -9.13
N ASN A 13 2.36 -20.01 -8.23
CA ASN A 13 1.67 -18.81 -7.78
C ASN A 13 2.62 -17.87 -7.00
N VAL A 14 3.47 -18.41 -6.13
CA VAL A 14 4.48 -17.64 -5.39
C VAL A 14 5.48 -16.99 -6.34
N VAL A 15 5.97 -17.72 -7.35
CA VAL A 15 6.89 -17.17 -8.37
C VAL A 15 6.23 -16.01 -9.13
N TRP A 16 4.99 -16.17 -9.58
CA TRP A 16 4.27 -15.09 -10.28
C TRP A 16 4.08 -13.84 -9.42
N LEU A 17 3.76 -14.00 -8.14
CA LEU A 17 3.64 -12.88 -7.21
C LEU A 17 4.99 -12.20 -6.98
N PHE A 18 6.06 -12.96 -6.84
CA PHE A 18 7.42 -12.42 -6.65
C PHE A 18 7.89 -11.64 -7.89
N VAL A 19 7.78 -12.24 -9.08
CA VAL A 19 8.14 -11.59 -10.35
C VAL A 19 7.33 -10.31 -10.55
N ARG A 20 6.01 -10.36 -10.26
CA ARG A 20 5.16 -9.18 -10.30
C ARG A 20 5.66 -8.08 -9.37
N LEU A 21 5.97 -8.40 -8.09
CA LEU A 21 6.44 -7.41 -7.13
C LEU A 21 7.75 -6.74 -7.57
N MET A 22 8.69 -7.52 -8.08
CA MET A 22 9.96 -7.01 -8.60
C MET A 22 9.75 -6.09 -9.81
N LEU A 23 8.98 -6.54 -10.80
CA LEU A 23 8.69 -5.74 -11.99
C LEU A 23 7.91 -4.48 -11.65
N MET A 24 6.91 -4.55 -10.76
CA MET A 24 6.16 -3.38 -10.30
C MET A 24 7.09 -2.35 -9.63
N SER A 25 8.02 -2.80 -8.78
CA SER A 25 8.98 -1.90 -8.12
C SER A 25 9.88 -1.19 -9.14
N ILE A 26 10.42 -1.94 -10.11
CA ILE A 26 11.26 -1.36 -11.17
C ILE A 26 10.47 -0.36 -12.01
N ILE A 27 9.26 -0.75 -12.47
CA ILE A 27 8.41 0.12 -13.28
C ILE A 27 8.06 1.40 -12.53
N ASN A 28 7.71 1.29 -11.24
CA ASN A 28 7.39 2.46 -10.42
C ASN A 28 8.60 3.39 -10.25
N LEU A 29 9.80 2.85 -9.98
CA LEU A 29 11.02 3.65 -9.87
C LEU A 29 11.33 4.39 -11.19
N VAL A 30 11.22 3.69 -12.33
CA VAL A 30 11.40 4.30 -13.65
C VAL A 30 10.33 5.37 -13.92
N SER A 31 9.06 5.10 -13.58
CA SER A 31 7.96 6.07 -13.74
C SER A 31 8.20 7.35 -12.94
N VAL A 32 8.71 7.24 -11.70
CA VAL A 32 9.03 8.40 -10.87
C VAL A 32 10.13 9.24 -11.49
N ARG A 33 11.17 8.61 -12.05
CA ARG A 33 12.26 9.32 -12.74
C ARG A 33 11.72 10.21 -13.85
N PHE A 34 10.89 9.66 -14.74
CA PHE A 34 10.33 10.42 -15.85
C PHE A 34 9.27 11.43 -15.41
N ALA A 35 8.40 11.07 -14.47
CA ALA A 35 7.38 11.98 -13.98
C ALA A 35 7.97 13.19 -13.24
N ARG A 36 9.04 13.00 -12.42
CA ARG A 36 9.70 14.08 -11.66
C ARG A 36 10.65 14.90 -12.49
N GLY A 37 11.19 14.35 -13.58
CA GLY A 37 12.21 15.01 -14.41
C GLY A 37 11.72 16.31 -15.03
N ASP A 38 12.64 17.19 -15.46
CA ASP A 38 12.32 18.49 -16.06
C ASP A 38 11.54 18.35 -17.38
N SER A 39 11.77 17.27 -18.10
CA SER A 39 10.98 16.89 -19.29
C SER A 39 9.60 16.30 -18.94
N GLY A 40 9.36 15.94 -17.68
CA GLY A 40 8.08 15.47 -17.15
C GLY A 40 7.30 16.60 -16.49
N LEU A 41 6.89 16.40 -15.22
CA LEU A 41 6.16 17.40 -14.43
C LEU A 41 7.10 18.47 -13.84
N GLY A 42 8.34 18.13 -13.61
CA GLY A 42 9.25 18.89 -12.76
C GLY A 42 8.99 18.65 -11.27
N LEU A 43 9.88 19.15 -10.43
CA LEU A 43 9.89 18.87 -8.99
C LEU A 43 8.65 19.42 -8.27
N GLU A 44 8.28 20.67 -8.55
CA GLU A 44 7.14 21.34 -7.91
C GLU A 44 5.82 20.69 -8.25
N SER A 45 5.52 20.51 -9.54
CA SER A 45 4.27 19.90 -10.00
C SER A 45 4.17 18.43 -9.57
N TYR A 46 5.29 17.71 -9.50
CA TYR A 46 5.33 16.35 -8.98
C TYR A 46 4.99 16.33 -7.47
N GLY A 47 5.47 17.30 -6.70
CA GLY A 47 5.11 17.50 -5.30
C GLY A 47 3.61 17.76 -5.12
N ILE A 48 3.05 18.69 -5.91
CA ILE A 48 1.60 19.01 -5.91
C ILE A 48 0.78 17.75 -6.24
N PHE A 49 1.15 17.02 -7.30
CA PHE A 49 0.51 15.77 -7.67
C PHE A 49 0.47 14.78 -6.50
N ASN A 50 1.61 14.55 -5.83
CA ASN A 50 1.67 13.62 -4.70
C ASN A 50 0.88 14.09 -3.48
N ALA A 51 0.80 15.40 -3.23
CA ALA A 51 -0.02 15.96 -2.17
C ALA A 51 -1.53 15.75 -2.44
N VAL A 52 -1.99 16.07 -3.65
CA VAL A 52 -3.39 15.88 -4.06
C VAL A 52 -3.80 14.42 -4.00
N PHE A 53 -3.00 13.52 -4.61
CA PHE A 53 -3.23 12.07 -4.51
C PHE A 53 -3.12 11.56 -3.07
N GLY A 54 -2.30 12.18 -2.22
CA GLY A 54 -2.17 11.88 -0.80
C GLY A 54 -3.48 12.05 -0.04
N ILE A 55 -4.25 13.11 -0.32
CA ILE A 55 -5.58 13.34 0.27
C ILE A 55 -6.51 12.18 -0.04
N VAL A 56 -6.56 11.80 -1.32
CA VAL A 56 -7.43 10.70 -1.77
C VAL A 56 -6.95 9.35 -1.24
N ASN A 57 -5.62 9.13 -1.21
CA ASN A 57 -5.01 7.90 -0.70
C ASN A 57 -5.14 7.71 0.82
N LEU A 58 -5.48 8.75 1.59
CA LEU A 58 -5.90 8.56 2.99
C LEU A 58 -7.09 7.58 3.09
N MET A 59 -7.97 7.60 2.10
CA MET A 59 -9.10 6.66 2.03
C MET A 59 -8.68 5.24 1.56
N GLY A 60 -7.42 5.04 1.17
CA GLY A 60 -6.88 3.76 0.68
C GLY A 60 -6.98 2.61 1.68
N CYS A 61 -7.01 2.92 2.98
CA CYS A 61 -7.29 1.96 4.04
C CYS A 61 -8.62 1.23 3.83
N LEU A 62 -9.65 1.92 3.33
CA LEU A 62 -10.97 1.35 3.07
C LEU A 62 -10.90 0.29 1.95
N ASN A 63 -10.13 0.57 0.90
CA ASN A 63 -9.92 -0.39 -0.20
C ASN A 63 -9.21 -1.66 0.26
N THR A 64 -8.16 -1.53 1.08
CA THR A 64 -7.41 -2.67 1.63
C THR A 64 -8.29 -3.58 2.47
N VAL A 65 -9.12 -3.00 3.34
CA VAL A 65 -10.05 -3.73 4.19
C VAL A 65 -11.12 -4.41 3.37
N LEU A 66 -11.70 -3.71 2.40
CA LEU A 66 -12.74 -4.26 1.54
C LEU A 66 -12.23 -5.45 0.70
N ALA A 67 -11.05 -5.30 0.08
CA ALA A 67 -10.44 -6.36 -0.72
C ALA A 67 -10.12 -7.61 0.11
N SER A 68 -9.51 -7.43 1.29
CA SER A 68 -9.14 -8.56 2.17
C SER A 68 -10.36 -9.26 2.77
N ALA A 69 -11.38 -8.52 3.18
CA ALA A 69 -12.63 -9.08 3.66
C ALA A 69 -13.33 -9.87 2.55
N SER A 70 -13.50 -9.27 1.36
CA SER A 70 -14.13 -9.92 0.21
C SER A 70 -13.41 -11.21 -0.17
N GLN A 71 -12.08 -11.18 -0.26
CA GLN A 71 -11.27 -12.37 -0.57
C GLN A 71 -11.51 -13.50 0.43
N ARG A 72 -11.53 -13.20 1.73
CA ARG A 72 -11.78 -14.20 2.77
C ARG A 72 -13.16 -14.84 2.62
N PHE A 73 -14.21 -14.03 2.49
CA PHE A 73 -15.58 -14.54 2.38
C PHE A 73 -15.77 -15.35 1.10
N PHE A 74 -15.17 -14.95 -0.01
CA PHE A 74 -15.19 -15.73 -1.26
C PHE A 74 -14.46 -17.06 -1.09
N SER A 75 -13.28 -17.06 -0.47
CA SER A 75 -12.54 -18.31 -0.23
C SER A 75 -13.32 -19.29 0.67
N VAL A 76 -14.03 -18.79 1.69
CA VAL A 76 -14.89 -19.63 2.53
C VAL A 76 -16.07 -20.20 1.73
N ALA A 77 -16.78 -19.36 0.96
CA ALA A 77 -17.91 -19.83 0.14
C ALA A 77 -17.49 -20.85 -0.93
N MET A 78 -16.27 -20.70 -1.47
CA MET A 78 -15.71 -21.69 -2.41
C MET A 78 -15.35 -23.02 -1.74
N ALA A 79 -14.83 -22.98 -0.51
CA ALA A 79 -14.52 -24.19 0.26
C ALA A 79 -15.78 -25.03 0.55
N ASP A 80 -16.92 -24.36 0.77
CA ASP A 80 -18.22 -25.00 0.99
C ASP A 80 -18.86 -25.51 -0.32
N SER A 81 -18.21 -25.32 -1.49
CA SER A 81 -18.71 -25.67 -2.84
C SER A 81 -20.13 -25.14 -3.13
N ASN A 82 -20.48 -24.01 -2.53
CA ASN A 82 -21.82 -23.40 -2.62
C ASN A 82 -21.79 -22.18 -3.55
N HIS A 83 -22.12 -22.40 -4.82
CA HIS A 83 -22.15 -21.35 -5.86
C HIS A 83 -23.12 -20.21 -5.54
N ASP A 84 -24.28 -20.50 -4.96
CA ASP A 84 -25.26 -19.48 -4.58
C ASP A 84 -24.74 -18.63 -3.42
N SER A 85 -24.02 -19.23 -2.48
CA SER A 85 -23.33 -18.50 -1.42
C SER A 85 -22.26 -17.56 -1.99
N LEU A 86 -21.44 -18.02 -2.93
CA LEU A 86 -20.42 -17.20 -3.58
C LEU A 86 -21.03 -16.03 -4.35
N LYS A 87 -22.10 -16.28 -5.15
CA LYS A 87 -22.84 -15.21 -5.86
C LYS A 87 -23.43 -14.19 -4.88
N SER A 88 -23.98 -14.64 -3.75
CA SER A 88 -24.51 -13.77 -2.69
C SER A 88 -23.41 -12.91 -2.06
N GLN A 89 -22.24 -13.50 -1.75
CA GLN A 89 -21.08 -12.79 -1.18
C GLN A 89 -20.50 -11.77 -2.18
N TYR A 90 -20.40 -12.12 -3.46
CA TYR A 90 -19.95 -11.22 -4.52
C TYR A 90 -20.88 -10.00 -4.63
N ASN A 91 -22.21 -10.23 -4.69
CA ASN A 91 -23.19 -9.15 -4.74
C ASN A 91 -23.15 -8.28 -3.48
N ALA A 92 -22.94 -8.87 -2.29
CA ALA A 92 -22.73 -8.10 -1.05
C ALA A 92 -21.50 -7.20 -1.13
N SER A 93 -20.37 -7.76 -1.55
CA SER A 93 -19.12 -7.03 -1.71
C SER A 93 -19.25 -5.87 -2.71
N LEU A 94 -19.88 -6.11 -3.87
CA LEU A 94 -20.07 -5.08 -4.89
C LEU A 94 -20.99 -3.94 -4.39
N ARG A 95 -22.07 -4.28 -3.68
CA ARG A 95 -22.96 -3.25 -3.07
C ARG A 95 -22.24 -2.43 -2.00
N ILE A 96 -21.38 -3.07 -1.18
CA ILE A 96 -20.56 -2.36 -0.20
C ILE A 96 -19.60 -1.43 -0.93
N SER A 97 -18.92 -1.90 -1.99
CA SER A 97 -18.02 -1.08 -2.81
C SER A 97 -18.70 0.17 -3.37
N ILE A 98 -19.89 0.01 -3.96
CA ILE A 98 -20.65 1.12 -4.56
C ILE A 98 -21.08 2.13 -3.48
N ARG A 99 -21.62 1.66 -2.35
CA ARG A 99 -22.03 2.54 -1.24
C ARG A 99 -20.84 3.27 -0.62
N LEU A 100 -19.72 2.55 -0.45
CA LEU A 100 -18.50 3.11 0.07
C LEU A 100 -17.92 4.16 -0.90
N SER A 101 -17.95 3.89 -2.21
CA SER A 101 -17.52 4.84 -3.24
C SER A 101 -18.34 6.13 -3.19
N LEU A 102 -19.66 6.02 -3.00
CA LEU A 102 -20.53 7.19 -2.88
C LEU A 102 -20.23 8.00 -1.60
N LEU A 103 -20.03 7.31 -0.47
CA LEU A 103 -19.68 7.96 0.79
C LEU A 103 -18.32 8.67 0.68
N VAL A 104 -17.31 8.02 0.12
CA VAL A 104 -15.97 8.60 -0.10
C VAL A 104 -16.05 9.78 -1.06
N PHE A 105 -16.83 9.69 -2.13
CA PHE A 105 -17.08 10.80 -3.05
C PHE A 105 -17.60 12.01 -2.30
N VAL A 106 -18.66 11.87 -1.50
CA VAL A 106 -19.24 12.97 -0.71
C VAL A 106 -18.22 13.56 0.27
N VAL A 107 -17.45 12.73 0.99
CA VAL A 107 -16.44 13.19 1.94
C VAL A 107 -15.33 13.97 1.23
N LEU A 108 -14.86 13.46 0.09
CA LEU A 108 -13.81 14.14 -0.67
C LEU A 108 -14.32 15.43 -1.29
N GLU A 109 -15.54 15.47 -1.86
CA GLU A 109 -16.13 16.69 -2.44
C GLU A 109 -16.49 17.77 -1.39
N THR A 110 -16.57 17.40 -0.13
CA THR A 110 -16.83 18.35 0.97
C THR A 110 -15.55 18.68 1.73
N VAL A 111 -15.12 17.78 2.60
CA VAL A 111 -13.96 17.99 3.50
C VAL A 111 -12.65 18.03 2.72
N GLY A 112 -12.48 17.13 1.75
CA GLY A 112 -11.27 17.07 0.94
C GLY A 112 -11.11 18.30 0.06
N LEU A 113 -12.17 18.74 -0.61
CA LEU A 113 -12.17 19.94 -1.45
C LEU A 113 -11.89 21.20 -0.63
N TRP A 114 -12.54 21.33 0.54
CA TRP A 114 -12.22 22.40 1.48
C TRP A 114 -10.75 22.42 1.85
N PHE A 115 -10.14 21.25 2.13
CA PHE A 115 -8.73 21.17 2.47
C PHE A 115 -7.82 21.60 1.30
N VAL A 116 -8.10 21.15 0.07
CA VAL A 116 -7.33 21.52 -1.13
C VAL A 116 -7.36 23.03 -1.35
N ILE A 117 -8.53 23.66 -1.24
CA ILE A 117 -8.70 25.10 -1.50
C ILE A 117 -8.11 25.96 -0.37
N SER A 118 -8.25 25.52 0.90
CA SER A 118 -7.97 26.39 2.05
C SER A 118 -6.63 26.11 2.75
N LYS A 119 -6.05 24.94 2.58
CA LYS A 119 -4.89 24.48 3.37
C LYS A 119 -3.70 24.02 2.54
N MET A 120 -3.93 23.59 1.30
CA MET A 120 -2.82 23.18 0.43
C MET A 120 -2.03 24.39 -0.07
N ASN A 121 -0.72 24.18 -0.16
CA ASN A 121 0.21 25.17 -0.70
C ASN A 121 0.54 24.83 -2.17
N TYR A 122 0.13 25.70 -3.08
CA TYR A 122 0.45 25.64 -4.51
C TYR A 122 0.36 27.06 -5.12
N PRO A 123 1.03 27.34 -6.25
CA PRO A 123 0.94 28.64 -6.93
C PRO A 123 -0.49 28.92 -7.42
N ASP A 124 -0.95 30.16 -7.27
CA ASP A 124 -2.31 30.57 -7.72
C ASP A 124 -2.52 30.32 -9.23
N SER A 125 -1.46 30.45 -10.03
CA SER A 125 -1.47 30.15 -11.46
C SER A 125 -1.82 28.70 -11.80
N MET A 126 -1.62 27.76 -10.87
CA MET A 126 -1.89 26.33 -11.03
C MET A 126 -3.26 25.90 -10.49
N PHE A 127 -4.09 26.82 -9.98
CA PHE A 127 -5.36 26.47 -9.35
C PHE A 127 -6.23 25.55 -10.22
N THR A 128 -6.41 25.89 -11.50
CA THR A 128 -7.23 25.09 -12.43
C THR A 128 -6.67 23.69 -12.63
N GLU A 129 -5.34 23.55 -12.77
CA GLU A 129 -4.70 22.24 -12.92
C GLU A 129 -4.85 21.40 -11.65
N VAL A 130 -4.66 22.01 -10.49
CA VAL A 130 -4.83 21.35 -9.17
C VAL A 130 -6.27 20.84 -9.00
N MET A 131 -7.27 21.64 -9.37
CA MET A 131 -8.68 21.22 -9.31
C MET A 131 -8.95 20.04 -10.23
N ILE A 132 -8.45 20.06 -11.46
CA ILE A 132 -8.60 18.94 -12.42
C ILE A 132 -7.95 17.67 -11.88
N ILE A 133 -6.73 17.77 -11.32
CA ILE A 133 -6.05 16.60 -10.75
C ILE A 133 -6.82 16.09 -9.54
N TYR A 134 -7.35 16.97 -8.72
CA TYR A 134 -8.14 16.57 -7.57
C TYR A 134 -9.35 15.76 -8.00
N GLN A 135 -10.13 16.25 -8.97
CA GLN A 135 -11.28 15.52 -9.49
C GLN A 135 -10.90 14.18 -10.13
N THR A 136 -9.85 14.18 -10.96
CA THR A 136 -9.40 12.95 -11.61
C THR A 136 -8.84 11.93 -10.61
N SER A 137 -8.26 12.38 -9.49
CA SER A 137 -7.81 11.49 -8.40
C SER A 137 -8.98 10.84 -7.67
N ILE A 138 -10.08 11.57 -7.43
CA ILE A 138 -11.31 11.02 -6.84
C ILE A 138 -11.89 9.91 -7.74
N PHE A 139 -12.06 10.19 -9.04
CA PHE A 139 -12.57 9.17 -9.97
C PHE A 139 -11.64 7.96 -10.11
N SER A 140 -10.32 8.16 -10.07
CA SER A 140 -9.33 7.06 -10.04
C SER A 140 -9.52 6.19 -8.80
N PHE A 141 -9.76 6.79 -7.65
CA PHE A 141 -9.95 6.06 -6.40
C PHE A 141 -11.29 5.32 -6.36
N ILE A 142 -12.36 5.92 -6.87
CA ILE A 142 -13.66 5.27 -7.03
C ILE A 142 -13.54 4.04 -7.93
N ALA A 143 -12.82 4.15 -9.05
CA ALA A 143 -12.56 3.02 -9.92
C ALA A 143 -11.83 1.90 -9.16
N MET A 144 -10.83 2.22 -8.32
CA MET A 144 -10.11 1.28 -7.48
C MET A 144 -11.01 0.60 -6.42
N LEU A 145 -11.93 1.33 -5.79
CA LEU A 145 -12.91 0.75 -4.85
C LEU A 145 -13.87 -0.22 -5.54
N ILE A 146 -14.33 0.13 -6.74
CA ILE A 146 -15.21 -0.75 -7.55
C ILE A 146 -14.44 -1.97 -8.05
N GLN A 147 -13.13 -1.86 -8.27
CA GLN A 147 -12.26 -2.97 -8.66
C GLN A 147 -12.07 -4.01 -7.56
N ALA A 148 -12.17 -3.63 -6.26
CA ALA A 148 -11.85 -4.50 -5.12
C ALA A 148 -12.56 -5.86 -5.12
N PRO A 149 -13.89 -6.00 -5.39
CA PRO A 149 -14.55 -7.30 -5.46
C PRO A 149 -14.03 -8.20 -6.59
N TYR A 150 -13.72 -7.63 -7.75
CA TYR A 150 -13.18 -8.38 -8.90
C TYR A 150 -11.79 -8.91 -8.60
N LEU A 151 -10.95 -8.07 -8.00
CA LEU A 151 -9.63 -8.44 -7.54
C LEU A 151 -9.71 -9.58 -6.50
N ALA A 152 -10.58 -9.45 -5.50
CA ALA A 152 -10.80 -10.43 -4.48
C ALA A 152 -11.25 -11.79 -5.06
N LEU A 153 -12.08 -11.77 -6.11
CA LEU A 153 -12.53 -12.99 -6.80
C LEU A 153 -11.37 -13.68 -7.53
N VAL A 154 -10.56 -12.92 -8.29
CA VAL A 154 -9.35 -13.45 -8.97
C VAL A 154 -8.39 -14.09 -7.97
N MET A 155 -8.20 -13.46 -6.79
CA MET A 155 -7.34 -13.97 -5.73
C MET A 155 -7.94 -15.22 -5.07
N ALA A 156 -9.25 -15.27 -4.83
CA ALA A 156 -9.93 -16.43 -4.25
C ALA A 156 -9.86 -17.67 -5.19
N TYR A 157 -9.97 -17.46 -6.50
CA TYR A 157 -9.78 -18.52 -7.50
C TYR A 157 -8.30 -18.86 -7.76
N GLU A 158 -7.36 -18.26 -7.03
CA GLU A 158 -5.90 -18.46 -7.16
C GLU A 158 -5.36 -18.21 -8.58
N LYS A 159 -5.99 -17.31 -9.34
CA LYS A 159 -5.56 -16.94 -10.69
C LYS A 159 -4.46 -15.87 -10.64
N MET A 160 -3.36 -16.19 -9.94
CA MET A 160 -2.25 -15.23 -9.68
C MET A 160 -1.55 -14.75 -10.95
N ASN A 161 -1.53 -15.58 -12.00
CA ASN A 161 -1.00 -15.19 -13.31
C ASN A 161 -1.83 -14.04 -13.92
N SER A 162 -3.16 -14.17 -13.99
CA SER A 162 -4.05 -13.15 -14.53
C SER A 162 -3.99 -11.86 -13.71
N TYR A 163 -3.92 -11.99 -12.39
CA TYR A 163 -3.69 -10.87 -11.49
C TYR A 163 -2.37 -10.14 -11.82
N ALA A 164 -1.29 -10.89 -11.98
CA ALA A 164 0.02 -10.32 -12.31
C ALA A 164 -0.01 -9.59 -13.66
N VAL A 165 -0.56 -10.22 -14.70
CA VAL A 165 -0.63 -9.63 -16.05
C VAL A 165 -1.42 -8.32 -16.04
N ILE A 166 -2.65 -8.31 -15.49
CA ILE A 166 -3.50 -7.11 -15.51
C ILE A 166 -2.85 -5.97 -14.70
N SER A 167 -2.31 -6.27 -13.50
CA SER A 167 -1.67 -5.24 -12.68
C SER A 167 -0.38 -4.71 -13.29
N LEU A 168 0.45 -5.56 -13.90
CA LEU A 168 1.66 -5.13 -14.62
C LEU A 168 1.33 -4.27 -15.83
N SER A 169 0.30 -4.64 -16.62
CA SER A 169 -0.15 -3.82 -17.74
C SER A 169 -0.60 -2.44 -17.29
N GLY A 170 -1.32 -2.32 -16.16
CA GLY A 170 -1.66 -1.03 -15.57
C GLY A 170 -0.43 -0.21 -15.17
N ALA A 171 0.60 -0.85 -14.62
CA ALA A 171 1.85 -0.18 -14.30
C ALA A 171 2.61 0.28 -15.56
N PHE A 172 2.66 -0.54 -16.59
CA PHE A 172 3.26 -0.15 -17.89
C PHE A 172 2.52 1.02 -18.55
N LEU A 173 1.19 1.05 -18.47
CA LEU A 173 0.41 2.19 -18.98
C LEU A 173 0.73 3.48 -18.23
N LYS A 174 0.94 3.41 -16.90
CA LYS A 174 1.37 4.56 -16.11
C LYS A 174 2.79 5.01 -16.44
N LEU A 175 3.69 4.07 -16.72
CA LEU A 175 5.04 4.37 -17.21
C LEU A 175 4.98 5.04 -18.58
N ALA A 176 4.19 4.48 -19.51
CA ALA A 176 4.00 5.07 -20.83
C ALA A 176 3.44 6.49 -20.74
N LEU A 177 2.48 6.74 -19.83
CA LEU A 177 1.96 8.06 -19.55
C LEU A 177 3.07 9.03 -19.07
N ALA A 178 3.93 8.59 -18.14
CA ALA A 178 5.05 9.41 -17.67
C ALA A 178 6.04 9.74 -18.80
N LEU A 179 6.31 8.79 -19.69
CA LEU A 179 7.15 9.02 -20.87
C LEU A 179 6.50 9.96 -21.88
N MET A 180 5.18 9.85 -22.08
CA MET A 180 4.45 10.73 -23.00
C MET A 180 4.45 12.20 -22.58
N LEU A 181 4.68 12.51 -21.29
CA LEU A 181 4.76 13.91 -20.82
C LEU A 181 5.85 14.70 -21.53
N CYS A 182 6.93 14.05 -21.97
CA CYS A 182 7.99 14.70 -22.75
C CYS A 182 7.54 15.28 -24.11
N LEU A 183 6.37 14.85 -24.59
CA LEU A 183 5.81 15.31 -25.87
C LEU A 183 4.96 16.59 -25.73
N PHE A 184 4.70 17.03 -24.52
CA PHE A 184 3.84 18.18 -24.21
C PHE A 184 4.67 19.26 -23.51
N ASP A 185 4.51 20.51 -23.95
CA ASP A 185 5.18 21.67 -23.34
C ASP A 185 4.32 22.31 -22.23
N ASN A 186 2.99 22.27 -22.39
CA ASN A 186 2.05 22.93 -21.48
C ASN A 186 1.10 21.92 -20.82
N HIS A 187 0.54 22.29 -19.66
CA HIS A 187 -0.50 21.54 -18.94
C HIS A 187 -0.13 20.08 -18.61
N ARG A 188 1.16 19.79 -18.45
CA ARG A 188 1.68 18.44 -18.16
C ARG A 188 1.04 17.82 -16.93
N LEU A 189 0.81 18.64 -15.89
CA LEU A 189 0.21 18.20 -14.64
C LEU A 189 -1.24 17.73 -14.85
N MET A 190 -2.04 18.48 -15.61
CA MET A 190 -3.42 18.11 -15.98
C MET A 190 -3.46 16.82 -16.84
N ILE A 191 -2.60 16.73 -17.85
CA ILE A 191 -2.49 15.56 -18.73
C ILE A 191 -2.14 14.32 -17.92
N TYR A 192 -1.21 14.44 -16.96
CA TYR A 192 -0.80 13.33 -16.10
C TYR A 192 -1.95 12.86 -15.19
N GLY A 193 -2.70 13.79 -14.58
CA GLY A 193 -3.85 13.47 -13.74
C GLY A 193 -4.98 12.76 -14.51
N ILE A 194 -5.35 13.30 -15.68
CA ILE A 194 -6.36 12.69 -16.56
C ILE A 194 -5.91 11.30 -17.03
N GLY A 195 -4.65 11.18 -17.48
CA GLY A 195 -4.08 9.92 -17.91
C GLY A 195 -4.08 8.86 -16.80
N TRP A 196 -3.74 9.26 -15.57
CA TRP A 196 -3.80 8.38 -14.41
C TRP A 196 -5.22 7.85 -14.14
N MET A 197 -6.23 8.71 -14.25
CA MET A 197 -7.64 8.33 -14.15
C MET A 197 -8.03 7.34 -15.25
N VAL A 198 -7.67 7.61 -16.50
CA VAL A 198 -7.97 6.73 -17.64
C VAL A 198 -7.34 5.35 -17.45
N VAL A 199 -6.07 5.29 -17.03
CA VAL A 199 -5.40 4.01 -16.73
C VAL A 199 -6.09 3.26 -15.59
N SER A 200 -6.55 3.94 -14.56
CA SER A 200 -7.28 3.33 -13.45
C SER A 200 -8.61 2.74 -13.90
N ILE A 201 -9.35 3.46 -14.74
CA ILE A 201 -10.61 2.97 -15.34
C ILE A 201 -10.35 1.77 -16.26
N ILE A 202 -9.36 1.84 -17.15
CA ILE A 202 -8.99 0.73 -18.03
C ILE A 202 -8.65 -0.53 -17.23
N THR A 203 -7.84 -0.38 -16.18
CA THR A 203 -7.45 -1.52 -15.33
C THR A 203 -8.67 -2.12 -14.62
N THR A 204 -9.57 -1.29 -14.12
CA THR A 204 -10.82 -1.73 -13.49
C THR A 204 -11.73 -2.47 -14.48
N LEU A 205 -11.89 -1.92 -15.67
CA LEU A 205 -12.66 -2.56 -16.74
C LEU A 205 -12.05 -3.89 -17.17
N TRP A 206 -10.73 -4.00 -17.21
CA TRP A 206 -10.06 -5.25 -17.54
C TRP A 206 -10.33 -6.33 -16.50
N PHE A 207 -10.23 -6.01 -15.19
CA PHE A 207 -10.61 -6.94 -14.12
C PHE A 207 -12.09 -7.35 -14.23
N PHE A 208 -12.99 -6.40 -14.48
CA PHE A 208 -14.42 -6.66 -14.68
C PHE A 208 -14.67 -7.62 -15.84
N ILE A 209 -14.12 -7.33 -17.03
CA ILE A 209 -14.29 -8.16 -18.23
C ILE A 209 -13.69 -9.55 -18.01
N TYR A 210 -12.53 -9.63 -17.39
CA TYR A 210 -11.90 -10.90 -17.06
C TYR A 210 -12.78 -11.75 -16.14
N CYS A 211 -13.27 -11.17 -15.04
CA CYS A 211 -14.14 -11.86 -14.10
C CYS A 211 -15.45 -12.30 -14.74
N LYS A 212 -16.10 -11.43 -15.52
CA LYS A 212 -17.36 -11.76 -16.20
C LYS A 212 -17.22 -12.90 -17.19
N ARG A 213 -16.04 -13.06 -17.82
CA ARG A 213 -15.78 -14.14 -18.80
C ARG A 213 -15.39 -15.47 -18.16
N HIS A 214 -14.81 -15.46 -16.97
CA HIS A 214 -14.20 -16.67 -16.38
C HIS A 214 -14.92 -17.17 -15.14
N PHE A 215 -15.77 -16.34 -14.51
CA PHE A 215 -16.45 -16.69 -13.27
C PHE A 215 -17.96 -16.46 -13.42
N PRO A 216 -18.78 -17.53 -13.44
CA PRO A 216 -20.24 -17.44 -13.66
C PRO A 216 -20.95 -16.70 -12.52
N GLU A 217 -20.34 -16.69 -11.32
CA GLU A 217 -20.88 -15.99 -10.15
C GLU A 217 -20.76 -14.47 -10.25
N CYS A 218 -19.97 -13.95 -11.21
CA CYS A 218 -19.75 -12.53 -11.44
C CYS A 218 -20.95 -11.90 -12.18
N GLU A 219 -22.15 -12.16 -11.70
CA GLU A 219 -23.39 -11.53 -12.16
C GLU A 219 -24.01 -10.69 -11.06
N TYR A 220 -24.27 -9.41 -11.39
CA TYR A 220 -24.99 -8.53 -10.48
C TYR A 220 -26.48 -8.90 -10.47
N ASP A 221 -26.97 -9.27 -9.29
CA ASP A 221 -28.38 -9.57 -9.06
C ASP A 221 -28.93 -8.61 -7.98
N SER A 222 -29.82 -7.70 -8.40
CA SER A 222 -30.42 -6.72 -7.51
C SER A 222 -31.31 -7.36 -6.43
N LYS A 223 -31.88 -8.53 -6.70
CA LYS A 223 -32.79 -9.29 -5.81
C LYS A 223 -32.06 -10.23 -4.85
N CYS A 224 -30.77 -10.42 -5.04
CA CYS A 224 -29.98 -11.33 -4.19
C CYS A 224 -29.98 -10.85 -2.74
N ILE A 225 -30.46 -11.69 -1.82
CA ILE A 225 -30.52 -11.39 -0.38
C ILE A 225 -29.12 -11.52 0.21
N THR A 226 -28.54 -10.40 0.59
CA THR A 226 -27.18 -10.32 1.15
C THR A 226 -27.25 -10.42 2.68
N LYS A 227 -27.32 -11.66 3.22
CA LYS A 227 -27.42 -11.89 4.67
C LYS A 227 -26.16 -11.51 5.47
N ASN A 228 -24.99 -11.37 4.83
CA ASN A 228 -23.70 -11.33 5.51
C ASN A 228 -22.99 -9.96 5.52
N ILE A 229 -23.62 -8.86 5.08
CA ILE A 229 -23.00 -7.53 5.03
C ILE A 229 -22.45 -7.11 6.40
N ARG A 230 -23.26 -7.29 7.47
CA ARG A 230 -22.87 -6.91 8.83
C ARG A 230 -21.68 -7.73 9.33
N THR A 231 -21.63 -9.01 9.01
CA THR A 231 -20.52 -9.90 9.37
C THR A 231 -19.23 -9.52 8.65
N MET A 232 -19.31 -9.18 7.36
CA MET A 232 -18.17 -8.69 6.58
C MET A 232 -17.61 -7.39 7.18
N LEU A 233 -18.45 -6.44 7.53
CA LEU A 233 -18.03 -5.16 8.14
C LEU A 233 -17.46 -5.34 9.55
N SER A 234 -18.07 -6.21 10.38
CA SER A 234 -17.62 -6.45 11.75
C SER A 234 -16.24 -7.12 11.82
N PHE A 235 -15.96 -8.05 10.91
CA PHE A 235 -14.66 -8.74 10.85
C PHE A 235 -13.51 -7.77 10.55
N SER A 236 -13.80 -6.71 9.81
CA SER A 236 -12.80 -5.77 9.28
C SER A 236 -12.33 -4.72 10.29
N GLY A 237 -12.94 -4.61 11.48
CA GLY A 237 -12.72 -3.49 12.40
C GLY A 237 -11.26 -3.30 12.85
N TRP A 238 -10.58 -4.38 13.26
CA TRP A 238 -9.18 -4.30 13.70
C TRP A 238 -8.20 -4.10 12.55
N THR A 239 -8.48 -4.69 11.39
CA THR A 239 -7.71 -4.47 10.18
C THR A 239 -7.87 -3.02 9.69
N LEU A 240 -9.07 -2.45 9.83
CA LEU A 240 -9.35 -1.06 9.51
C LEU A 240 -8.53 -0.12 10.41
N TYR A 241 -8.48 -0.38 11.72
CA TYR A 241 -7.70 0.43 12.65
C TYR A 241 -6.23 0.51 12.24
N GLY A 242 -5.57 -0.63 11.99
CA GLY A 242 -4.18 -0.65 11.53
C GLY A 242 -3.98 0.04 10.18
N SER A 243 -4.91 -0.16 9.23
CA SER A 243 -4.83 0.47 7.92
C SER A 243 -5.02 1.99 7.99
N VAL A 244 -5.92 2.48 8.84
CA VAL A 244 -6.10 3.93 9.11
C VAL A 244 -4.87 4.52 9.78
N ALA A 245 -4.30 3.81 10.76
CA ALA A 245 -3.06 4.23 11.43
C ALA A 245 -1.92 4.42 10.42
N GLY A 246 -1.70 3.42 9.55
CA GLY A 246 -0.68 3.49 8.50
C GLY A 246 -0.95 4.61 7.48
N ALA A 247 -2.20 4.81 7.08
CA ALA A 247 -2.58 5.88 6.15
C ALA A 247 -2.34 7.26 6.77
N LEU A 248 -2.76 7.48 8.01
CA LEU A 248 -2.52 8.75 8.73
C LEU A 248 -1.03 9.00 8.93
N MET A 249 -0.27 7.98 9.29
CA MET A 249 1.16 8.09 9.49
C MET A 249 1.87 8.54 8.20
N LEU A 250 1.62 7.92 7.06
CA LEU A 250 2.34 8.21 5.81
C LEU A 250 1.67 9.33 5.02
N GLN A 251 0.41 9.20 4.68
CA GLN A 251 -0.28 10.17 3.83
C GLN A 251 -0.65 11.45 4.60
N GLY A 252 -1.03 11.33 5.86
CA GLY A 252 -1.23 12.48 6.73
C GLY A 252 0.05 13.31 6.88
N SER A 253 1.20 12.67 7.09
CA SER A 253 2.50 13.34 7.16
C SER A 253 2.87 14.02 5.83
N ASN A 254 2.54 13.40 4.69
CA ASN A 254 2.72 14.00 3.37
C ASN A 254 1.92 15.30 3.21
N LEU A 255 0.67 15.32 3.68
CA LEU A 255 -0.18 16.50 3.64
C LEU A 255 0.34 17.63 4.55
N LEU A 256 0.81 17.27 5.76
CA LEU A 256 1.42 18.25 6.67
C LEU A 256 2.66 18.90 6.06
N LEU A 257 3.50 18.14 5.35
CA LEU A 257 4.65 18.67 4.64
C LEU A 257 4.24 19.68 3.57
N ASN A 258 3.18 19.41 2.80
CA ASN A 258 2.68 20.39 1.84
C ASN A 258 2.19 21.66 2.54
N THR A 259 1.38 21.52 3.57
CA THR A 259 0.73 22.64 4.25
C THR A 259 1.74 23.58 4.94
N TYR A 260 2.78 23.02 5.58
CA TYR A 260 3.72 23.80 6.39
C TYR A 260 5.05 24.12 5.70
N VAL A 261 5.46 23.30 4.71
CA VAL A 261 6.77 23.47 4.06
C VAL A 261 6.62 23.75 2.55
N GLY A 262 5.69 23.07 1.88
CA GLY A 262 5.37 23.29 0.49
C GLY A 262 5.65 22.09 -0.44
N PRO A 263 5.41 22.27 -1.77
CA PRO A 263 5.43 21.18 -2.75
C PRO A 263 6.79 20.50 -2.91
N PHE A 264 7.90 21.23 -2.74
CA PHE A 264 9.26 20.66 -2.84
C PHE A 264 9.52 19.59 -1.77
N ALA A 265 9.04 19.83 -0.53
CA ALA A 265 9.13 18.84 0.54
C ALA A 265 8.27 17.60 0.25
N ASN A 266 7.11 17.77 -0.38
CA ASN A 266 6.29 16.63 -0.84
C ASN A 266 7.01 15.79 -1.89
N ALA A 267 7.69 16.43 -2.85
CA ALA A 267 8.44 15.70 -3.87
C ALA A 267 9.58 14.88 -3.24
N ALA A 268 10.33 15.46 -2.31
CA ALA A 268 11.38 14.76 -1.56
C ALA A 268 10.83 13.58 -0.75
N PHE A 269 9.72 13.78 -0.06
CA PHE A 269 9.05 12.75 0.71
C PHE A 269 8.50 11.64 -0.18
N ALA A 270 7.87 11.97 -1.31
CA ALA A 270 7.33 11.00 -2.26
C ALA A 270 8.41 10.10 -2.87
N VAL A 271 9.57 10.66 -3.23
CA VAL A 271 10.75 9.90 -3.69
C VAL A 271 11.23 8.95 -2.59
N SER A 272 11.37 9.46 -1.36
CA SER A 272 11.81 8.67 -0.22
C SER A 272 10.84 7.54 0.12
N LEU A 273 9.54 7.75 -0.03
CA LEU A 273 8.51 6.71 0.09
C LEU A 273 8.64 5.62 -0.99
N GLN A 274 9.03 5.95 -2.22
CA GLN A 274 9.25 4.93 -3.26
C GLN A 274 10.41 4.01 -2.86
N ILE A 275 11.49 4.57 -2.31
CA ILE A 275 12.62 3.79 -1.79
C ILE A 275 12.14 2.89 -0.64
N TYR A 276 11.40 3.45 0.32
CA TYR A 276 10.80 2.69 1.42
C TYR A 276 9.98 1.50 0.91
N TYR A 277 9.06 1.72 -0.03
CA TYR A 277 8.23 0.65 -0.58
C TYR A 277 9.02 -0.39 -1.36
N ALA A 278 10.08 0.00 -2.06
CA ALA A 278 10.97 -0.93 -2.73
C ALA A 278 11.67 -1.86 -1.72
N PHE A 279 12.24 -1.32 -0.64
CA PHE A 279 12.89 -2.12 0.41
C PHE A 279 11.90 -3.02 1.15
N VAL A 280 10.73 -2.48 1.56
CA VAL A 280 9.68 -3.26 2.22
C VAL A 280 9.18 -4.37 1.31
N GLY A 281 9.03 -4.11 0.00
CA GLY A 281 8.66 -5.12 -0.99
C GLY A 281 9.64 -6.29 -1.05
N LEU A 282 10.95 -6.01 -0.98
CA LEU A 282 11.98 -7.06 -0.91
C LEU A 282 11.84 -7.91 0.38
N GLY A 283 11.72 -7.27 1.53
CA GLY A 283 11.55 -7.95 2.80
C GLY A 283 10.28 -8.80 2.88
N THR A 284 9.14 -8.26 2.45
CA THR A 284 7.86 -8.99 2.42
C THR A 284 7.88 -10.16 1.45
N SER A 285 8.66 -10.08 0.36
CA SER A 285 8.84 -11.20 -0.57
C SER A 285 9.53 -12.40 0.10
N VAL A 286 10.59 -12.15 0.87
CA VAL A 286 11.27 -13.19 1.66
C VAL A 286 10.31 -13.78 2.69
N MET A 287 9.59 -12.94 3.42
CA MET A 287 8.67 -13.36 4.47
C MET A 287 7.47 -14.14 3.93
N SER A 288 7.00 -13.84 2.71
CA SER A 288 5.89 -14.56 2.08
C SER A 288 6.19 -16.05 1.85
N ALA A 289 7.45 -16.43 1.66
CA ALA A 289 7.88 -17.82 1.51
C ALA A 289 7.87 -18.60 2.84
N VAL A 290 8.14 -17.91 3.95
CA VAL A 290 8.25 -18.56 5.29
C VAL A 290 6.92 -18.51 6.06
N ARG A 291 6.09 -17.51 5.80
CA ARG A 291 4.81 -17.27 6.50
C ARG A 291 3.91 -18.52 6.61
N PRO A 292 3.62 -19.29 5.54
CA PRO A 292 2.71 -20.44 5.65
C PRO A 292 3.25 -21.50 6.61
N GLN A 293 4.55 -21.82 6.53
CA GLN A 293 5.19 -22.83 7.38
C GLN A 293 5.22 -22.38 8.84
N MET A 294 5.48 -21.08 9.10
CA MET A 294 5.50 -20.51 10.44
C MET A 294 4.11 -20.54 11.09
N VAL A 295 3.07 -20.17 10.34
CA VAL A 295 1.68 -20.22 10.81
C VAL A 295 1.25 -21.67 11.08
N MET A 296 1.56 -22.61 10.17
CA MET A 296 1.20 -24.01 10.31
C MET A 296 1.87 -24.65 11.54
N SER A 297 3.19 -24.47 11.70
CA SER A 297 3.92 -24.99 12.85
C SER A 297 3.42 -24.46 14.19
N TYR A 298 2.98 -23.18 14.23
CA TYR A 298 2.39 -22.58 15.42
C TYR A 298 1.02 -23.19 15.74
N THR A 299 0.16 -23.37 14.72
CA THR A 299 -1.19 -23.95 14.86
C THR A 299 -1.14 -25.42 15.30
N GLU A 300 -0.14 -26.17 14.82
CA GLU A 300 0.15 -27.54 15.24
C GLU A 300 0.81 -27.65 16.62
N LYS A 301 1.02 -26.52 17.31
CA LYS A 301 1.71 -26.41 18.61
C LYS A 301 3.15 -26.94 18.58
N ASN A 302 3.77 -26.99 17.41
CA ASN A 302 5.19 -27.36 17.27
C ASN A 302 6.06 -26.12 17.46
N TYR A 303 6.14 -25.66 18.71
CA TYR A 303 6.84 -24.41 19.06
C TYR A 303 8.34 -24.46 18.77
N LYS A 304 8.98 -25.64 18.84
CA LYS A 304 10.40 -25.80 18.47
C LYS A 304 10.64 -25.47 16.98
N GLN A 305 9.78 -25.94 16.12
CA GLN A 305 9.85 -25.64 14.69
C GLN A 305 9.50 -24.18 14.40
N THR A 306 8.51 -23.63 15.07
CA THR A 306 8.15 -22.20 14.96
C THR A 306 9.33 -21.30 15.35
N GLN A 307 10.00 -21.61 16.47
CA GLN A 307 11.19 -20.89 16.93
C GLN A 307 12.35 -20.98 15.93
N ARG A 308 12.59 -22.18 15.39
CA ARG A 308 13.63 -22.38 14.36
C ARG A 308 13.33 -21.54 13.11
N LEU A 309 12.09 -21.57 12.61
CA LEU A 309 11.66 -20.77 11.45
C LEU A 309 11.76 -19.27 11.73
N PHE A 310 11.42 -18.84 12.93
CA PHE A 310 11.55 -17.46 13.37
C PHE A 310 13.01 -16.98 13.34
N ILE A 311 13.93 -17.77 13.92
CA ILE A 311 15.36 -17.43 13.94
C ILE A 311 15.92 -17.39 12.52
N ILE A 312 15.60 -18.40 11.69
CA ILE A 312 16.06 -18.46 10.30
C ILE A 312 15.53 -17.27 9.49
N SER A 313 14.24 -16.97 9.60
CA SER A 313 13.64 -15.86 8.85
C SER A 313 14.16 -14.50 9.29
N THR A 314 14.34 -14.29 10.61
CA THR A 314 14.96 -13.08 11.15
C THR A 314 16.41 -12.94 10.69
N GLY A 315 17.18 -14.03 10.71
CA GLY A 315 18.55 -14.05 10.21
C GLY A 315 18.66 -13.74 8.72
N LEU A 316 17.80 -14.35 7.90
CA LEU A 316 17.75 -14.10 6.45
C LEU A 316 17.39 -12.64 6.14
N VAL A 317 16.38 -12.11 6.81
CA VAL A 317 15.97 -10.71 6.65
C VAL A 317 17.08 -9.78 7.10
N SER A 318 17.70 -10.01 8.25
CA SER A 318 18.81 -9.19 8.75
C SER A 318 20.01 -9.21 7.80
N LEU A 319 20.37 -10.37 7.27
CA LEU A 319 21.45 -10.50 6.28
C LEU A 319 21.12 -9.71 5.00
N LEU A 320 19.90 -9.87 4.47
CA LEU A 320 19.45 -9.15 3.30
C LEU A 320 19.52 -7.63 3.54
N LEU A 321 19.08 -7.15 4.70
CA LEU A 321 19.14 -5.73 5.07
C LEU A 321 20.58 -5.23 5.13
N ILE A 322 21.50 -5.95 5.75
CA ILE A 322 22.91 -5.56 5.82
C ILE A 322 23.50 -5.48 4.42
N VAL A 323 23.30 -6.51 3.59
CA VAL A 323 23.87 -6.58 2.23
C VAL A 323 23.34 -5.47 1.32
N ILE A 324 22.08 -5.05 1.48
CA ILE A 324 21.48 -4.04 0.60
C ILE A 324 21.55 -2.65 1.20
N ILE A 325 21.25 -2.49 2.50
CA ILE A 325 21.16 -1.16 3.12
C ILE A 325 22.54 -0.53 3.29
N VAL A 326 23.57 -1.31 3.67
CA VAL A 326 24.91 -0.72 3.90
C VAL A 326 25.46 -0.08 2.61
N PRO A 327 25.53 -0.79 1.46
CA PRO A 327 25.97 -0.15 0.22
C PRO A 327 25.06 0.99 -0.21
N PHE A 328 23.72 0.82 -0.05
CA PHE A 328 22.77 1.86 -0.42
C PHE A 328 22.98 3.15 0.39
N GLN A 329 23.24 3.06 1.71
CA GLN A 329 23.50 4.23 2.55
C GLN A 329 24.82 4.94 2.22
N ILE A 330 25.85 4.19 1.80
CA ILE A 330 27.14 4.76 1.39
C ILE A 330 26.99 5.51 0.07
N PHE A 331 26.30 4.90 -0.89
CA PHE A 331 26.20 5.41 -2.26
C PHE A 331 24.87 6.11 -2.57
N ILE A 332 24.08 6.49 -1.54
CA ILE A 332 22.75 7.08 -1.75
C ILE A 332 22.75 8.35 -2.61
N PRO A 333 23.70 9.31 -2.47
CA PRO A 333 23.72 10.45 -3.36
C PRO A 333 23.91 10.04 -4.82
N GLN A 334 24.88 9.16 -5.09
CA GLN A 334 25.18 8.66 -6.44
C GLN A 334 24.02 7.85 -7.03
N ILE A 335 23.41 7.00 -6.21
CA ILE A 335 22.24 6.20 -6.65
C ILE A 335 21.07 7.12 -7.01
N LEU A 336 20.79 8.13 -6.19
CA LEU A 336 19.72 9.08 -6.45
C LEU A 336 20.03 9.96 -7.67
N GLU A 337 21.27 10.38 -7.85
CA GLU A 337 21.70 11.15 -9.01
C GLU A 337 21.59 10.35 -10.31
N ILE A 338 22.02 9.08 -10.32
CA ILE A 338 21.85 8.18 -11.45
C ILE A 338 20.38 7.94 -11.75
N TRP A 339 19.56 7.80 -10.69
CA TRP A 339 18.13 7.51 -10.85
C TRP A 339 17.32 8.73 -11.26
N LEU A 340 17.53 9.90 -10.63
CA LEU A 340 16.67 11.09 -10.78
C LEU A 340 17.35 12.27 -11.50
N GLY A 341 18.65 12.22 -11.76
CA GLY A 341 19.42 13.36 -12.21
C GLY A 341 19.75 14.29 -11.05
N ASN A 342 19.40 15.58 -11.19
CA ASN A 342 19.62 16.55 -10.12
C ASN A 342 18.80 16.22 -8.87
N VAL A 343 19.48 16.12 -7.72
CA VAL A 343 18.86 15.75 -6.44
C VAL A 343 19.23 16.77 -5.37
N ASP A 344 18.21 17.28 -4.71
CA ASP A 344 18.34 18.20 -3.59
C ASP A 344 18.78 17.49 -2.30
N SER A 345 19.41 18.22 -1.39
CA SER A 345 19.90 17.69 -0.11
C SER A 345 18.78 17.17 0.80
N MET A 346 17.56 17.73 0.68
CA MET A 346 16.38 17.29 1.44
C MET A 346 15.97 15.87 1.00
N THR A 347 15.91 15.59 -0.31
CA THR A 347 15.62 14.26 -0.85
C THR A 347 16.64 13.23 -0.38
N ILE A 348 17.94 13.56 -0.37
CA ILE A 348 19.00 12.66 0.12
C ILE A 348 18.80 12.38 1.62
N THR A 349 18.56 13.40 2.42
CA THR A 349 18.40 13.26 3.87
C THR A 349 17.15 12.44 4.22
N MET A 350 16.00 12.75 3.63
CA MET A 350 14.77 11.99 3.85
C MET A 350 14.92 10.54 3.41
N SER A 351 15.53 10.29 2.26
CA SER A 351 15.74 8.94 1.74
C SER A 351 16.62 8.09 2.67
N ARG A 352 17.70 8.67 3.21
CA ARG A 352 18.54 7.99 4.22
C ARG A 352 17.74 7.53 5.42
N ILE A 353 16.88 8.40 5.96
CA ILE A 353 16.06 8.09 7.13
C ILE A 353 15.01 7.03 6.78
N PHE A 354 14.37 7.13 5.61
CA PHE A 354 13.37 6.16 5.16
C PHE A 354 13.93 4.74 4.93
N VAL A 355 15.20 4.61 4.57
CA VAL A 355 15.87 3.30 4.47
C VAL A 355 16.00 2.65 5.86
N TYR A 356 16.36 3.40 6.91
CA TYR A 356 16.36 2.90 8.28
C TYR A 356 14.94 2.57 8.78
N PHE A 357 13.96 3.42 8.43
CA PHE A 357 12.57 3.15 8.74
C PHE A 357 12.08 1.84 8.10
N ALA A 358 12.41 1.60 6.82
CA ALA A 358 12.12 0.34 6.14
C ALA A 358 12.79 -0.86 6.84
N ALA A 359 14.04 -0.72 7.27
CA ALA A 359 14.75 -1.78 8.00
C ALA A 359 14.01 -2.21 9.27
N VAL A 360 13.56 -1.24 10.09
CA VAL A 360 12.81 -1.53 11.32
C VAL A 360 11.49 -2.23 11.01
N MET A 361 10.78 -1.77 9.96
CA MET A 361 9.52 -2.40 9.55
C MET A 361 9.70 -3.85 9.08
N ILE A 362 10.74 -4.11 8.30
CA ILE A 362 11.03 -5.45 7.76
C ILE A 362 11.47 -6.42 8.87
N ILE A 363 12.36 -5.99 9.79
CA ILE A 363 12.80 -6.81 10.95
C ILE A 363 11.63 -7.14 11.87
N SER A 364 10.59 -6.30 11.89
CA SER A 364 9.37 -6.52 12.68
C SER A 364 8.45 -7.61 12.11
N GLU A 365 8.57 -7.95 10.83
CA GLU A 365 7.62 -8.83 10.12
C GLU A 365 7.58 -10.27 10.68
N PRO A 366 8.70 -10.93 11.04
CA PRO A 366 8.65 -12.25 11.67
C PRO A 366 7.83 -12.28 12.96
N ILE A 367 7.95 -11.23 13.80
CA ILE A 367 7.18 -11.09 15.05
C ILE A 367 5.69 -10.95 14.72
N THR A 368 5.36 -10.11 13.74
CA THR A 368 3.98 -9.89 13.27
C THR A 368 3.32 -11.20 12.84
N ILE A 369 4.05 -12.06 12.09
CA ILE A 369 3.53 -13.35 11.62
C ILE A 369 3.23 -14.29 12.80
N VAL A 370 4.13 -14.43 13.77
CA VAL A 370 3.92 -15.27 14.94
C VAL A 370 2.74 -14.76 15.77
N MET A 371 2.63 -13.46 15.97
CA MET A 371 1.54 -12.85 16.72
C MET A 371 0.17 -13.02 16.03
N GLN A 372 0.13 -12.93 14.71
CA GLN A 372 -1.09 -13.23 13.94
C GLN A 372 -1.47 -14.71 14.02
N ALA A 373 -0.49 -15.63 13.99
CA ALA A 373 -0.71 -17.06 14.15
C ALA A 373 -1.27 -17.42 15.54
N SER A 374 -0.84 -16.67 16.59
CA SER A 374 -1.33 -16.88 17.96
C SER A 374 -2.80 -16.51 18.18
N GLY A 375 -3.43 -15.80 17.23
CA GLY A 375 -4.80 -15.29 17.34
C GLY A 375 -4.96 -14.11 18.30
N LYS A 376 -3.92 -13.67 19.00
CA LYS A 376 -3.95 -12.52 19.94
C LYS A 376 -3.83 -11.17 19.22
N VAL A 377 -4.53 -11.05 18.09
CA VAL A 377 -4.44 -9.94 17.13
C VAL A 377 -4.73 -8.58 17.81
N LYS A 378 -5.77 -8.50 18.67
CA LYS A 378 -6.12 -7.27 19.38
C LYS A 378 -5.00 -6.78 20.31
N GLN A 379 -4.44 -7.71 21.11
CA GLN A 379 -3.40 -7.39 22.10
C GLN A 379 -2.10 -6.90 21.44
N TYR A 380 -1.88 -7.30 20.20
CA TYR A 380 -0.75 -6.92 19.39
C TYR A 380 -0.99 -5.61 18.62
N HIS A 381 -2.05 -5.53 17.82
CA HIS A 381 -2.29 -4.38 16.95
C HIS A 381 -2.62 -3.10 17.73
N LEU A 382 -3.38 -3.20 18.83
CA LEU A 382 -3.79 -2.00 19.56
C LEU A 382 -2.62 -1.15 20.05
N PRO A 383 -1.65 -1.66 20.83
CA PRO A 383 -0.53 -0.83 21.31
C PRO A 383 0.42 -0.41 20.19
N VAL A 384 0.71 -1.30 19.24
CA VAL A 384 1.64 -1.03 18.15
C VAL A 384 1.11 0.06 17.21
N GLU A 385 -0.14 -0.09 16.75
CA GLU A 385 -0.74 0.88 15.82
C GLU A 385 -1.05 2.21 16.51
N SER A 386 -1.36 2.21 17.82
CA SER A 386 -1.53 3.44 18.59
C SER A 386 -0.24 4.27 18.64
N ILE A 387 0.92 3.62 18.80
CA ILE A 387 2.22 4.32 18.73
C ILE A 387 2.41 4.92 17.33
N MET A 388 2.10 4.18 16.26
CA MET A 388 2.29 4.65 14.89
C MET A 388 1.36 5.83 14.54
N VAL A 389 0.11 5.84 15.04
CA VAL A 389 -0.84 6.95 14.86
C VAL A 389 -0.29 8.25 15.45
N LEU A 390 0.48 8.20 16.54
CA LEU A 390 1.09 9.40 17.13
C LEU A 390 2.01 10.15 16.16
N GLY A 391 2.46 9.52 15.09
CA GLY A 391 3.26 10.18 14.04
C GLY A 391 2.56 11.40 13.45
N PHE A 392 1.26 11.33 13.20
CA PHE A 392 0.51 12.46 12.65
C PHE A 392 0.47 13.69 13.59
N PRO A 393 -0.01 13.59 14.84
CA PRO A 393 -0.05 14.75 15.74
C PRO A 393 1.35 15.25 16.14
N ILE A 394 2.36 14.38 16.26
CA ILE A 394 3.74 14.78 16.52
C ILE A 394 4.28 15.60 15.36
N ASN A 395 4.12 15.12 14.12
CA ASN A 395 4.56 15.83 12.94
C ASN A 395 3.83 17.16 12.76
N TRP A 396 2.52 17.19 13.04
CA TRP A 396 1.75 18.44 13.04
C TRP A 396 2.33 19.46 14.04
N LEU A 397 2.59 19.04 15.27
CA LEU A 397 3.14 19.91 16.33
C LEU A 397 4.55 20.43 15.96
N LEU A 398 5.42 19.57 15.43
CA LEU A 398 6.79 19.95 15.08
C LEU A 398 6.83 20.90 13.87
N LEU A 399 6.09 20.59 12.83
CA LEU A 399 6.01 21.43 11.62
C LEU A 399 5.33 22.77 11.90
N SER A 400 4.28 22.81 12.76
CA SER A 400 3.63 24.07 13.15
C SER A 400 4.57 25.02 13.92
N LYS A 401 5.64 24.49 14.54
CA LYS A 401 6.70 25.27 15.20
C LYS A 401 7.85 25.65 14.25
N GLY A 402 7.73 25.37 12.95
CA GLY A 402 8.76 25.69 11.96
C GLY A 402 9.99 24.78 11.98
N VAL A 403 9.89 23.56 12.54
CA VAL A 403 11.00 22.61 12.52
C VAL A 403 11.23 22.10 11.09
N ASN A 404 12.48 21.82 10.72
CA ASN A 404 12.88 21.36 9.40
C ASN A 404 12.08 20.11 8.95
N ALA A 405 11.75 20.05 7.66
CA ALA A 405 10.97 18.97 7.04
C ALA A 405 11.54 17.55 7.30
N ALA A 406 12.86 17.41 7.47
CA ALA A 406 13.52 16.13 7.79
C ALA A 406 13.07 15.54 9.13
N VAL A 407 12.43 16.33 10.01
CA VAL A 407 11.88 15.84 11.27
C VAL A 407 10.77 14.79 11.04
N VAL A 408 10.05 14.88 9.92
CA VAL A 408 8.94 13.97 9.61
C VAL A 408 9.42 12.52 9.47
N PRO A 409 10.32 12.16 8.54
CA PRO A 409 10.82 10.79 8.44
C PRO A 409 11.57 10.36 9.71
N PHE A 410 12.22 11.29 10.42
CA PHE A 410 12.92 11.00 11.68
C PHE A 410 11.95 10.60 12.81
N SER A 411 10.86 11.33 12.99
CA SER A 411 9.80 10.99 13.96
C SER A 411 9.18 9.63 13.64
N LEU A 412 8.92 9.33 12.36
CA LEU A 412 8.38 8.03 11.93
C LEU A 412 9.35 6.90 12.25
N LEU A 413 10.65 7.11 12.05
CA LEU A 413 11.68 6.14 12.44
C LEU A 413 11.70 5.88 13.95
N LEU A 414 11.67 6.93 14.77
CA LEU A 414 11.65 6.79 16.23
C LEU A 414 10.40 6.03 16.71
N LEU A 415 9.24 6.34 16.15
CA LEU A 415 7.99 5.63 16.47
C LEU A 415 8.02 4.17 16.02
N ALA A 416 8.62 3.87 14.87
CA ALA A 416 8.81 2.49 14.43
C ALA A 416 9.73 1.71 15.37
N ILE A 417 10.81 2.32 15.86
CA ILE A 417 11.70 1.71 16.87
C ILE A 417 10.92 1.46 18.16
N ALA A 418 10.14 2.44 18.64
CA ALA A 418 9.31 2.27 19.83
C ALA A 418 8.27 1.15 19.64
N ALA A 419 7.61 1.11 18.48
CA ALA A 419 6.67 0.05 18.11
C ALA A 419 7.36 -1.32 18.05
N TYR A 420 8.59 -1.40 17.53
CA TYR A 420 9.39 -2.62 17.51
C TYR A 420 9.70 -3.14 18.91
N ILE A 421 10.12 -2.26 19.81
CA ILE A 421 10.38 -2.62 21.22
C ILE A 421 9.11 -3.19 21.86
N VAL A 422 7.96 -2.54 21.66
CA VAL A 422 6.67 -3.04 22.19
C VAL A 422 6.31 -4.40 21.58
N ARG A 423 6.56 -4.62 20.28
CA ARG A 423 6.38 -5.93 19.63
C ARG A 423 7.21 -7.03 20.31
N VAL A 424 8.49 -6.75 20.59
CA VAL A 424 9.40 -7.70 21.26
C VAL A 424 8.90 -8.01 22.68
N ILE A 425 8.47 -7.00 23.46
CA ILE A 425 7.93 -7.19 24.81
C ILE A 425 6.66 -8.06 24.78
N ILE A 426 5.72 -7.77 23.88
CA ILE A 426 4.48 -8.57 23.76
C ILE A 426 4.81 -10.01 23.37
N MET A 427 5.74 -10.22 22.45
CA MET A 427 6.15 -11.56 22.03
C MET A 427 6.77 -12.34 23.20
N SER A 428 7.62 -11.72 24.03
CA SER A 428 8.24 -12.37 25.20
C SER A 428 7.19 -12.79 26.23
N THR A 429 6.16 -11.96 26.48
CA THR A 429 5.06 -12.31 27.40
C THR A 429 4.15 -13.41 26.87
N VAL A 430 4.00 -13.53 25.55
CA VAL A 430 3.23 -14.63 24.93
C VAL A 430 4.03 -15.93 24.99
N HIS A 431 5.34 -15.90 24.87
CA HIS A 431 6.20 -17.08 24.96
C HIS A 431 6.29 -17.63 26.39
N SER A 432 6.41 -16.76 27.40
CA SER A 432 6.45 -17.18 28.82
C SER A 432 5.15 -17.83 29.31
N ASN A 433 4.01 -17.56 28.66
CA ASN A 433 2.71 -18.19 28.97
C ASN A 433 2.47 -19.51 28.23
N VAL A 434 3.40 -19.96 27.38
CA VAL A 434 3.29 -21.17 26.56
C VAL A 434 4.37 -22.21 26.90
N SER A 435 5.44 -21.79 27.61
CA SER A 435 6.43 -22.64 28.24
C SER A 435 5.99 -23.07 29.63
#